data_9b74f29c4e6eb44248ddfafa179d55be
#
_entry.id   9b74f29c4e6eb44248ddfafa179d55be
#
_cell.length_a   1.000
_cell.length_b   1.000
_cell.length_c   1.000
_cell.angle_alpha   90.00
_cell.angle_beta   90.00
_cell.angle_gamma   90.00
#
_symmetry.space_group_name_H-M   'P 1'
#
loop_
_entity.id
_entity.type
_entity.pdbx_description
1 polymer ?
#
loop_
_entity_poly.entity_id
_entity_poly.type
_entity_poly.pdbx_seq_one_letter_code
_entity_poly.pdbx_strand_id
1 'polypeptide(L)'
;MITQLEKATETINIFIADPLSEDGIQPLREETNLNLNIIIDTGLTQDQLISKIEDVHVLLVRSQTTVTREVIAAAKNLKLIGRAGVGVDNVEIPAATKRGI
;
A
#
# COMPACT_ATOMS: atom_id res chain seq x y z
N MET A 1 -2.22 27.90 -2.03
CA MET A 1 -2.57 27.75 -3.45
C MET A 1 -1.53 26.96 -4.19
N ILE A 2 -0.34 27.50 -4.34
CA ILE A 2 0.75 26.81 -5.02
C ILE A 2 1.06 25.48 -4.36
N THR A 3 1.07 25.43 -3.03
CA THR A 3 1.32 24.19 -2.28
C THR A 3 0.30 23.10 -2.61
N GLN A 4 -0.96 23.48 -2.79
CA GLN A 4 -1.99 22.53 -3.17
C GLN A 4 -1.78 21.99 -4.58
N LEU A 5 -1.37 22.86 -5.50
CA LEU A 5 -1.05 22.44 -6.86
C LEU A 5 0.14 21.51 -6.87
N GLU A 6 1.15 21.78 -6.08
CA GLU A 6 2.32 20.92 -5.96
C GLU A 6 1.91 19.54 -5.41
N LYS A 7 1.06 19.49 -4.37
CA LYS A 7 0.57 18.24 -3.82
C LYS A 7 -0.25 17.46 -4.85
N ALA A 8 -1.04 18.15 -5.67
CA ALA A 8 -1.85 17.51 -6.69
C ALA A 8 -1.00 16.86 -7.78
N THR A 9 0.27 17.29 -7.94
CA THR A 9 1.18 16.70 -8.93
C THR A 9 2.01 15.56 -8.35
N GLU A 10 2.04 15.40 -7.02
CA GLU A 10 2.75 14.29 -6.41
C GLU A 10 2.02 12.98 -6.68
N THR A 11 2.79 11.97 -7.07
CA THR A 11 2.24 10.64 -7.33
C THR A 11 2.20 9.84 -6.04
N ILE A 12 1.04 9.27 -5.76
CA ILE A 12 0.85 8.35 -4.65
C ILE A 12 0.82 6.94 -5.21
N ASN A 13 1.81 6.13 -4.84
CA ASN A 13 1.91 4.76 -5.30
C ASN A 13 1.12 3.83 -4.38
N ILE A 14 0.10 3.21 -4.94
CA ILE A 14 -0.76 2.25 -4.23
C ILE A 14 -0.44 0.86 -4.75
N PHE A 15 0.01 -0.02 -3.87
CA PHE A 15 0.38 -1.39 -4.24
C PHE A 15 -0.67 -2.35 -3.69
N ILE A 16 -1.31 -3.08 -4.59
CA ILE A 16 -2.32 -4.10 -4.25
C ILE A 16 -1.64 -5.46 -4.36
N ALA A 17 -1.33 -6.06 -3.22
CA ALA A 17 -0.54 -7.28 -3.16
C ALA A 17 -1.38 -8.56 -3.14
N ASP A 18 -2.66 -8.46 -2.84
CA ASP A 18 -3.58 -9.58 -2.85
C ASP A 18 -4.76 -9.28 -3.77
N PRO A 19 -5.42 -10.30 -4.34
CA PRO A 19 -6.57 -10.08 -5.21
C PRO A 19 -7.69 -9.33 -4.49
N LEU A 20 -8.12 -8.23 -5.06
CA LEU A 20 -9.28 -7.46 -4.61
C LEU A 20 -10.31 -7.44 -5.72
N SER A 21 -11.59 -7.33 -5.35
CA SER A 21 -12.66 -7.20 -6.34
C SER A 21 -12.52 -5.87 -7.08
N GLU A 22 -12.98 -5.83 -8.32
CA GLU A 22 -12.97 -4.60 -9.10
C GLU A 22 -13.83 -3.52 -8.43
N ASP A 23 -14.91 -3.91 -7.76
CA ASP A 23 -15.75 -2.98 -6.98
C ASP A 23 -14.96 -2.30 -5.87
N GLY A 24 -14.00 -3.00 -5.27
CA GLY A 24 -13.14 -2.43 -4.23
C GLY A 24 -12.08 -1.49 -4.79
N ILE A 25 -11.65 -1.71 -6.02
CA ILE A 25 -10.61 -0.91 -6.67
C ILE A 25 -11.20 0.30 -7.39
N GLN A 26 -12.42 0.20 -7.87
CA GLN A 26 -13.03 1.22 -8.71
C GLN A 26 -13.01 2.63 -8.10
N PRO A 27 -13.32 2.84 -6.80
CA PRO A 27 -13.20 4.17 -6.23
C PRO A 27 -11.82 4.80 -6.37
N LEU A 28 -10.77 3.97 -6.32
CA LEU A 28 -9.39 4.46 -6.51
C LEU A 28 -9.15 4.87 -7.96
N ARG A 29 -9.69 4.11 -8.91
CA ARG A 29 -9.54 4.42 -10.34
C ARG A 29 -10.29 5.69 -10.73
N GLU A 30 -11.38 5.99 -10.03
CA GLU A 30 -12.21 7.17 -10.29
C GLU A 30 -11.73 8.43 -9.59
N GLU A 31 -10.73 8.31 -8.71
CA GLU A 31 -10.20 9.47 -7.99
C GLU A 31 -9.48 10.40 -8.97
N THR A 32 -9.96 11.64 -9.05
CA THR A 32 -9.41 12.64 -9.98
C THR A 32 -8.69 13.80 -9.28
N ASN A 33 -8.87 13.93 -7.95
CA ASN A 33 -8.22 14.99 -7.19
C ASN A 33 -6.81 14.63 -6.74
N LEU A 34 -6.48 13.35 -6.77
CA LEU A 34 -5.17 12.84 -6.39
C LEU A 34 -4.55 12.14 -7.59
N ASN A 35 -3.24 12.21 -7.69
CA ASN A 35 -2.52 11.51 -8.73
C ASN A 35 -2.12 10.13 -8.20
N LEU A 36 -2.94 9.12 -8.47
CA LEU A 36 -2.75 7.77 -7.97
C LEU A 36 -2.12 6.88 -9.03
N ASN A 37 -1.06 6.19 -8.66
CA ASN A 37 -0.46 5.14 -9.47
C ASN A 37 -0.81 3.80 -8.80
N ILE A 38 -1.70 3.05 -9.43
CA ILE A 38 -2.21 1.79 -8.88
C ILE A 38 -1.44 0.64 -9.49
N ILE A 39 -0.73 -0.11 -8.67
CA ILE A 39 0.06 -1.27 -9.06
C ILE A 39 -0.61 -2.51 -8.49
N ILE A 40 -1.00 -3.45 -9.35
CA ILE A 40 -1.60 -4.71 -8.94
C ILE A 40 -0.61 -5.81 -9.27
N ASP A 41 -0.02 -6.41 -8.24
CA ASP A 41 0.97 -7.47 -8.42
C ASP A 41 0.82 -8.46 -7.27
N THR A 42 0.14 -9.56 -7.54
CA THR A 42 -0.29 -10.51 -6.52
C THR A 42 0.53 -11.80 -6.58
N GLY A 43 0.44 -12.58 -5.50
CA GLY A 43 1.13 -13.87 -5.44
C GLY A 43 2.64 -13.77 -5.29
N LEU A 44 3.13 -12.68 -4.74
CA LEU A 44 4.56 -12.47 -4.57
C LEU A 44 5.10 -13.21 -3.34
N THR A 45 6.34 -13.67 -3.44
CA THR A 45 7.08 -14.12 -2.26
C THR A 45 7.48 -12.91 -1.42
N GLN A 46 7.93 -13.17 -0.18
CA GLN A 46 8.42 -12.10 0.69
C GLN A 46 9.56 -11.32 0.03
N ASP A 47 10.51 -12.02 -0.56
CA ASP A 47 11.66 -11.37 -1.20
C ASP A 47 11.24 -10.51 -2.39
N GLN A 48 10.27 -10.98 -3.17
CA GLN A 48 9.74 -10.21 -4.29
C GLN A 48 9.04 -8.94 -3.81
N LEU A 49 8.23 -9.06 -2.77
CA LEU A 49 7.53 -7.91 -2.21
C LEU A 49 8.53 -6.89 -1.67
N ILE A 50 9.53 -7.35 -0.91
CA ILE A 50 10.57 -6.48 -0.36
C ILE A 50 11.29 -5.71 -1.47
N SER A 51 11.55 -6.35 -2.60
CA SER A 51 12.24 -5.71 -3.71
C SER A 51 11.40 -4.65 -4.43
N LYS A 52 10.08 -4.65 -4.23
CA LYS A 52 9.16 -3.76 -4.95
C LYS A 52 8.50 -2.70 -4.07
N ILE A 53 8.72 -2.74 -2.76
CA ILE A 53 7.92 -1.94 -1.82
C ILE A 53 8.53 -0.56 -1.49
N GLU A 54 9.76 -0.29 -1.88
CA GLU A 54 10.50 0.90 -1.43
C GLU A 54 9.77 2.21 -1.74
N ASP A 55 9.19 2.33 -2.92
CA ASP A 55 8.54 3.56 -3.36
C ASP A 55 7.03 3.57 -3.12
N VAL A 56 6.51 2.57 -2.44
CA VAL A 56 5.08 2.42 -2.19
C VAL A 56 4.65 3.29 -1.00
N HIS A 57 3.57 4.02 -1.18
CA HIS A 57 2.98 4.86 -0.13
C HIS A 57 1.83 4.17 0.59
N VAL A 58 1.04 3.39 -0.13
CA VAL A 58 -0.12 2.67 0.40
C VAL A 58 -0.03 1.21 -0.03
N LEU A 59 -0.09 0.32 0.92
CA LEU A 59 -0.09 -1.13 0.67
C LEU A 59 -1.47 -1.68 1.03
N LEU A 60 -2.12 -2.33 0.07
CA LEU A 60 -3.42 -2.96 0.27
C LEU A 60 -3.25 -4.47 0.19
N VAL A 61 -3.71 -5.16 1.22
CA VAL A 61 -3.60 -6.62 1.33
C VAL A 61 -4.92 -7.24 1.78
N ARG A 62 -5.01 -8.54 1.61
CA ARG A 62 -6.02 -9.38 2.27
C ARG A 62 -5.27 -10.35 3.20
N SER A 63 -5.71 -11.58 3.26
CA SER A 63 -5.10 -12.57 4.16
C SER A 63 -3.91 -13.31 3.56
N GLN A 64 -3.68 -13.20 2.26
CA GLN A 64 -2.65 -14.00 1.58
C GLN A 64 -1.25 -13.44 1.80
N THR A 65 -1.11 -12.11 1.77
CA THR A 65 0.19 -11.46 1.97
C THR A 65 0.43 -11.21 3.44
N THR A 66 1.58 -11.64 3.93
CA THR A 66 2.01 -11.33 5.30
C THR A 66 2.90 -10.09 5.25
N VAL A 67 2.51 -9.06 5.99
CA VAL A 67 3.28 -7.81 6.07
C VAL A 67 4.18 -7.91 7.29
N THR A 68 5.38 -8.41 7.04
CA THR A 68 6.36 -8.68 8.09
C THR A 68 7.13 -7.42 8.47
N ARG A 69 7.89 -7.53 9.54
CA ARG A 69 8.82 -6.47 9.96
C ARG A 69 9.79 -6.13 8.83
N GLU A 70 10.25 -7.13 8.11
CA GLU A 70 11.20 -6.96 7.01
C GLU A 70 10.58 -6.19 5.85
N VAL A 71 9.33 -6.48 5.52
CA VAL A 71 8.58 -5.73 4.51
C VAL A 71 8.43 -4.27 4.94
N ILE A 72 8.04 -4.05 6.19
CA ILE A 72 7.85 -2.69 6.72
C ILE A 72 9.18 -1.93 6.71
N ALA A 73 10.27 -2.57 7.07
CA ALA A 73 11.59 -1.94 7.07
C ALA A 73 12.02 -1.54 5.65
N ALA A 74 11.70 -2.36 4.65
CA ALA A 74 12.02 -2.06 3.25
C ALA A 74 11.12 -0.98 2.67
N ALA A 75 9.93 -0.79 3.22
CA ALA A 75 8.92 0.15 2.73
C ALA A 75 9.18 1.55 3.27
N LYS A 76 10.22 2.20 2.78
CA LYS A 76 10.71 3.46 3.34
C LYS A 76 9.71 4.61 3.23
N ASN A 77 8.86 4.59 2.22
CA ASN A 77 7.89 5.66 1.96
C ASN A 77 6.47 5.29 2.35
N LEU A 78 6.28 4.13 2.99
CA LEU A 78 4.96 3.63 3.32
C LEU A 78 4.29 4.49 4.40
N LYS A 79 3.05 4.90 4.14
CA LYS A 79 2.25 5.75 5.03
C LYS A 79 1.01 5.04 5.56
N LEU A 80 0.51 4.05 4.82
CA LEU A 80 -0.75 3.40 5.16
C LEU A 80 -0.73 1.95 4.71
N ILE A 81 -1.24 1.08 5.57
CA ILE A 81 -1.52 -0.32 5.24
C ILE A 81 -3.03 -0.52 5.38
N GLY A 82 -3.69 -0.89 4.29
CA GLY A 82 -5.09 -1.25 4.30
C GLY A 82 -5.25 -2.75 4.17
N ARG A 83 -6.18 -3.32 4.93
CA ARG A 83 -6.49 -4.74 4.85
C ARG A 83 -7.97 -4.93 4.59
N ALA A 84 -8.30 -5.62 3.52
CA ALA A 84 -9.68 -5.98 3.22
C ALA A 84 -10.00 -7.31 3.91
N GLY A 85 -10.98 -7.29 4.79
CA GLY A 85 -11.37 -8.46 5.56
C GLY A 85 -11.39 -8.19 7.05
N VAL A 86 -11.48 -9.25 7.83
CA VAL A 86 -11.57 -9.19 9.30
C VAL A 86 -10.22 -9.54 9.91
N GLY A 87 -9.81 -8.78 10.92
CA GLY A 87 -8.56 -9.04 11.64
C GLY A 87 -7.34 -8.44 10.99
N VAL A 88 -6.21 -8.58 11.65
CA VAL A 88 -4.92 -8.02 11.21
C VAL A 88 -3.77 -9.00 11.46
N ASP A 89 -4.08 -10.29 11.51
CA ASP A 89 -3.12 -11.33 11.90
C ASP A 89 -1.92 -11.40 10.97
N ASN A 90 -2.08 -10.96 9.73
CA ASN A 90 -1.03 -10.99 8.73
C ASN A 90 -0.23 -9.69 8.65
N VAL A 91 -0.40 -8.77 9.59
CA VAL A 91 0.35 -7.52 9.64
C VAL A 91 1.10 -7.44 10.95
N GLU A 92 2.37 -7.14 10.90
CA GLU A 92 3.21 -6.93 12.09
C GLU A 92 2.90 -5.54 12.67
N ILE A 93 1.89 -5.47 13.52
CA ILE A 93 1.37 -4.22 14.05
C ILE A 93 2.40 -3.42 14.86
N PRO A 94 3.17 -4.04 15.79
CA PRO A 94 4.17 -3.26 16.54
C PRO A 94 5.19 -2.56 15.64
N ALA A 95 5.64 -3.22 14.58
CA ALA A 95 6.60 -2.63 13.65
C ALA A 95 5.96 -1.47 12.88
N ALA A 96 4.72 -1.63 12.42
CA ALA A 96 4.00 -0.58 11.72
C ALA A 96 3.75 0.62 12.64
N THR A 97 3.29 0.37 13.85
CA THR A 97 3.02 1.42 14.83
C THR A 97 4.27 2.22 15.15
N LYS A 98 5.41 1.56 15.30
CA LYS A 98 6.68 2.22 15.60
C LYS A 98 7.06 3.21 14.50
N ARG A 99 6.66 2.94 13.27
CA ARG A 99 6.93 3.79 12.11
C ARG A 99 5.82 4.81 11.84
N GLY A 100 4.76 4.82 12.63
CA GLY A 100 3.64 5.72 12.44
C GLY A 100 2.73 5.34 11.26
N ILE A 101 2.71 4.06 10.91
CA ILE A 101 1.89 3.56 9.81
C ILE A 101 0.53 3.10 10.33
#